data_b28da9d288290c52f8e46ad149671f71
#
_entry.id   b28da9d288290c52f8e46ad149671f71
#
_cell.length_a   1.000
_cell.length_b   1.000
_cell.length_c   1.000
_cell.angle_alpha   90.00
_cell.angle_beta   90.00
_cell.angle_gamma   90.00
#
_symmetry.space_group_name_H-M   'P 1'
#
loop_
_entity.id
_entity.type
_entity.pdbx_description
1 polymer ?
#
loop_
_entity_poly.entity_id
_entity_poly.type
_entity_poly.pdbx_seq_one_letter_code
_entity_poly.pdbx_strand_id
1 'polypeptide(L)'
;VLNRNGLVVESGRHMASIEWRKIPAVLKTDEILDKAFRKASKQSDTVEDPDKYHRVRKQMNKMVQSAAAVIDTTLIAYVERWPSLNALSEFDQALVDAAVGNDNYRKSLGAIQWGAERVRSIAGDTQRKILRLRDIDGFHQARRSAYGRFSSIIEQISPEIEWLGEARDILRKLPSIDSTEPCIVVAGSPNVGKSALISSLSSGEPEVAAYPFITKQLHLGHFMHRRRKYQMVDTPGLLD
;
A
#
# COMPACT_ATOMS: atom_id res chain seq x y z
N VAL A 1 -2.06 -24.36 -21.55
CA VAL A 1 -2.74 -25.64 -21.85
C VAL A 1 -2.79 -25.76 -23.38
N LEU A 2 -2.22 -26.81 -23.95
CA LEU A 2 -2.27 -27.09 -25.37
C LEU A 2 -3.69 -27.52 -25.78
N ASN A 3 -4.27 -26.83 -26.76
CA ASN A 3 -5.51 -27.27 -27.36
C ASN A 3 -5.20 -28.30 -28.49
N ARG A 4 -6.26 -29.02 -28.98
CA ARG A 4 -6.14 -30.09 -29.96
C ARG A 4 -5.48 -29.72 -31.30
N ASN A 5 -5.11 -28.47 -31.53
CA ASN A 5 -4.49 -27.94 -32.77
C ASN A 5 -3.05 -27.42 -32.55
N GLY A 6 -2.41 -27.73 -31.40
CA GLY A 6 -1.00 -27.40 -31.17
C GLY A 6 -0.69 -25.89 -31.00
N LEU A 7 -1.70 -25.04 -30.85
CA LEU A 7 -1.52 -23.64 -30.55
C LEU A 7 -1.42 -23.44 -29.03
N VAL A 8 -0.36 -22.81 -28.58
CA VAL A 8 -0.21 -22.37 -27.21
C VAL A 8 -1.27 -21.28 -26.99
N VAL A 9 -2.38 -21.64 -26.34
CA VAL A 9 -3.30 -20.64 -25.81
C VAL A 9 -2.67 -20.17 -24.49
N GLU A 10 -1.94 -19.08 -24.52
CA GLU A 10 -1.69 -18.31 -23.31
C GLU A 10 -3.05 -17.97 -22.73
N SER A 11 -3.37 -18.60 -21.60
CA SER A 11 -4.50 -18.20 -20.77
C SER A 11 -4.17 -16.80 -20.26
N GLY A 12 -4.59 -15.78 -21.03
CA GLY A 12 -4.56 -14.40 -20.58
C GLY A 12 -5.31 -14.35 -19.26
N ARG A 13 -4.60 -14.27 -18.16
CA ARG A 13 -5.20 -13.81 -16.91
C ARG A 13 -5.76 -12.43 -17.24
N HIS A 14 -7.07 -12.29 -17.22
CA HIS A 14 -7.70 -10.99 -17.18
C HIS A 14 -7.09 -10.25 -15.98
N MET A 15 -6.10 -9.43 -16.27
CA MET A 15 -5.53 -8.51 -15.27
C MET A 15 -6.58 -7.41 -15.15
N ALA A 16 -7.34 -7.48 -14.07
CA ALA A 16 -8.30 -6.44 -13.73
C ALA A 16 -7.54 -5.09 -13.65
N SER A 17 -8.15 -4.03 -14.17
CA SER A 17 -7.61 -2.67 -14.04
C SER A 17 -7.32 -2.37 -12.57
N ILE A 18 -6.13 -1.82 -12.30
CA ILE A 18 -5.72 -1.54 -10.91
C ILE A 18 -6.48 -0.35 -10.41
N GLU A 19 -7.26 -0.56 -9.36
CA GLU A 19 -7.91 0.54 -8.68
C GLU A 19 -6.96 1.17 -7.65
N TRP A 20 -6.10 2.06 -8.08
CA TRP A 20 -5.20 2.86 -7.22
C TRP A 20 -5.94 3.55 -6.07
N ARG A 21 -7.22 3.85 -6.26
CA ARG A 21 -8.08 4.46 -5.24
C ARG A 21 -8.33 3.56 -4.03
N LYS A 22 -8.13 2.24 -4.15
CA LYS A 22 -8.29 1.25 -3.08
C LYS A 22 -7.08 1.10 -2.15
N ILE A 23 -5.95 1.74 -2.48
CA ILE A 23 -4.78 1.72 -1.60
C ILE A 23 -5.16 2.32 -0.22
N PRO A 24 -4.88 1.62 0.88
CA PRO A 24 -5.27 2.06 2.22
C PRO A 24 -4.58 3.37 2.62
N ALA A 25 -5.21 4.11 3.52
CA ALA A 25 -4.57 5.26 4.13
C ALA A 25 -3.36 4.81 4.97
N VAL A 26 -2.28 5.57 4.88
CA VAL A 26 -1.04 5.33 5.63
C VAL A 26 -1.07 6.20 6.88
N LEU A 27 -0.96 5.58 8.05
CA LEU A 27 -0.86 6.27 9.33
C LEU A 27 0.55 6.81 9.53
N LYS A 28 0.68 7.90 10.26
CA LYS A 28 1.99 8.39 10.71
C LYS A 28 2.60 7.43 11.75
N THR A 29 3.89 7.51 11.91
CA THR A 29 4.65 6.64 12.84
C THR A 29 4.19 6.74 14.29
N ASP A 30 3.94 7.96 14.76
CA ASP A 30 3.39 8.24 16.08
C ASP A 30 1.98 7.66 16.27
N GLU A 31 1.12 7.79 15.26
CA GLU A 31 -0.24 7.21 15.29
C GLU A 31 -0.22 5.68 15.38
N ILE A 32 0.73 5.02 14.69
CA ILE A 32 0.91 3.56 14.74
C ILE A 32 1.28 3.13 16.17
N LEU A 33 2.27 3.80 16.77
CA LEU A 33 2.74 3.51 18.11
C LEU A 33 1.67 3.78 19.18
N ASP A 34 1.02 4.93 19.09
CA ASP A 34 -0.06 5.31 20.02
C ASP A 34 -1.22 4.31 19.96
N LYS A 35 -1.65 3.93 18.77
CA LYS A 35 -2.69 2.92 18.59
C LYS A 35 -2.29 1.59 19.21
N ALA A 36 -1.03 1.17 18.98
CA ALA A 36 -0.51 -0.10 19.49
C ALA A 36 -0.45 -0.12 21.03
N PHE A 37 0.16 0.90 21.63
CA PHE A 37 0.35 0.94 23.08
C PHE A 37 -0.96 1.16 23.83
N ARG A 38 -1.87 1.97 23.29
CA ARG A 38 -3.21 2.19 23.87
C ARG A 38 -4.04 0.90 23.87
N LYS A 39 -4.03 0.15 22.75
CA LYS A 39 -4.73 -1.14 22.67
C LYS A 39 -4.11 -2.16 23.62
N ALA A 40 -2.78 -2.20 23.72
CA ALA A 40 -2.06 -3.10 24.62
C ALA A 40 -2.39 -2.84 26.09
N SER A 41 -2.46 -1.57 26.50
CA SER A 41 -2.87 -1.21 27.87
C SER A 41 -4.28 -1.72 28.18
N LYS A 42 -5.26 -1.41 27.33
CA LYS A 42 -6.65 -1.88 27.54
C LYS A 42 -6.77 -3.41 27.62
N GLN A 43 -5.97 -4.15 26.84
CA GLN A 43 -6.00 -5.61 26.90
C GLN A 43 -5.31 -6.18 28.15
N SER A 44 -4.35 -5.49 28.74
CA SER A 44 -3.72 -5.92 29.98
C SER A 44 -4.69 -5.86 31.17
N ASP A 45 -5.61 -4.89 31.16
CA ASP A 45 -6.60 -4.70 32.22
C ASP A 45 -7.60 -5.85 32.32
N THR A 46 -7.74 -6.64 31.26
CA THR A 46 -8.60 -7.84 31.23
C THR A 46 -7.95 -9.10 31.82
N VAL A 47 -6.70 -9.02 32.27
CA VAL A 47 -5.96 -10.17 32.81
C VAL A 47 -6.29 -10.34 34.30
N GLU A 48 -6.96 -11.43 34.61
CA GLU A 48 -7.27 -11.85 35.98
C GLU A 48 -6.38 -13.02 36.39
N ASP A 49 -5.85 -12.95 37.62
CA ASP A 49 -5.14 -14.03 38.29
C ASP A 49 -5.13 -13.71 39.80
N PRO A 50 -5.46 -14.67 40.66
CA PRO A 50 -5.44 -14.46 42.11
C PRO A 50 -4.06 -14.10 42.65
N ASP A 51 -3.02 -14.73 42.09
CA ASP A 51 -1.65 -14.46 42.49
C ASP A 51 -1.10 -13.23 41.79
N LYS A 52 -0.60 -12.26 42.57
CA LYS A 52 -0.06 -10.99 42.08
C LYS A 52 1.10 -11.18 41.12
N TYR A 53 2.01 -12.10 41.43
CA TYR A 53 3.19 -12.35 40.59
C TYR A 53 2.80 -12.93 39.23
N HIS A 54 1.93 -13.93 39.19
CA HIS A 54 1.42 -14.52 37.98
C HIS A 54 0.57 -13.53 37.15
N ARG A 55 -0.25 -12.73 37.81
CA ARG A 55 -1.05 -11.68 37.17
C ARG A 55 -0.17 -10.67 36.47
N VAL A 56 0.82 -10.08 37.13
CA VAL A 56 1.73 -9.08 36.53
C VAL A 56 2.53 -9.70 35.37
N ARG A 57 3.03 -10.92 35.53
CA ARG A 57 3.74 -11.62 34.44
C ARG A 57 2.86 -11.77 33.20
N LYS A 58 1.61 -12.21 33.36
CA LYS A 58 0.63 -12.35 32.27
C LYS A 58 0.30 -10.99 31.65
N GLN A 59 0.09 -9.95 32.46
CA GLN A 59 -0.18 -8.59 32.01
C GLN A 59 0.96 -8.05 31.12
N MET A 60 2.20 -8.11 31.62
CA MET A 60 3.37 -7.60 30.87
C MET A 60 3.56 -8.36 29.55
N ASN A 61 3.39 -9.69 29.56
CA ASN A 61 3.43 -10.48 28.34
C ASN A 61 2.31 -10.09 27.37
N LYS A 62 1.07 -9.97 27.86
CA LYS A 62 -0.09 -9.56 27.05
C LYS A 62 0.11 -8.19 26.41
N MET A 63 0.67 -7.23 27.17
CA MET A 63 0.98 -5.89 26.63
C MET A 63 1.98 -5.95 25.47
N VAL A 64 3.07 -6.71 25.60
CA VAL A 64 4.08 -6.84 24.55
C VAL A 64 3.49 -7.49 23.31
N GLN A 65 2.78 -8.62 23.48
CA GLN A 65 2.19 -9.35 22.37
C GLN A 65 1.10 -8.52 21.65
N SER A 66 0.26 -7.83 22.40
CA SER A 66 -0.82 -7.01 21.84
C SER A 66 -0.28 -5.79 21.09
N ALA A 67 0.73 -5.11 21.62
CA ALA A 67 1.36 -4.00 20.94
C ALA A 67 2.01 -4.46 19.61
N ALA A 68 2.79 -5.53 19.67
CA ALA A 68 3.42 -6.11 18.50
C ALA A 68 2.40 -6.53 17.42
N ALA A 69 1.30 -7.18 17.83
CA ALA A 69 0.25 -7.59 16.90
C ALA A 69 -0.41 -6.41 16.17
N VAL A 70 -0.62 -5.28 16.88
CA VAL A 70 -1.18 -4.07 16.24
C VAL A 70 -0.22 -3.49 15.22
N ILE A 71 1.06 -3.35 15.58
CA ILE A 71 2.10 -2.84 14.67
C ILE A 71 2.22 -3.77 13.46
N ASP A 72 2.41 -5.05 13.69
CA ASP A 72 2.55 -6.07 12.65
C ASP A 72 1.37 -6.07 11.68
N THR A 73 0.15 -6.16 12.18
CA THR A 73 -1.07 -6.15 11.34
C THR A 73 -1.17 -4.86 10.53
N THR A 74 -0.76 -3.71 11.08
CA THR A 74 -0.80 -2.42 10.37
C THR A 74 0.22 -2.40 9.23
N LEU A 75 1.46 -2.80 9.49
CA LEU A 75 2.53 -2.80 8.50
C LEU A 75 2.29 -3.84 7.39
N ILE A 76 1.88 -5.05 7.76
CA ILE A 76 1.57 -6.11 6.79
C ILE A 76 0.38 -5.72 5.91
N ALA A 77 -0.63 -5.04 6.46
CA ALA A 77 -1.74 -4.55 5.65
C ALA A 77 -1.29 -3.54 4.57
N TYR A 78 -0.22 -2.78 4.79
CA TYR A 78 0.36 -1.95 3.73
C TYR A 78 1.01 -2.80 2.65
N VAL A 79 1.84 -3.79 3.03
CA VAL A 79 2.52 -4.67 2.07
C VAL A 79 1.54 -5.48 1.22
N GLU A 80 0.49 -6.04 1.84
CA GLU A 80 -0.49 -6.91 1.15
C GLU A 80 -1.48 -6.16 0.25
N ARG A 81 -1.83 -4.93 0.64
CA ARG A 81 -2.85 -4.15 -0.09
C ARG A 81 -2.27 -3.24 -1.17
N TRP A 82 -0.96 -3.07 -1.21
CA TRP A 82 -0.31 -2.40 -2.31
C TRP A 82 -0.12 -3.38 -3.48
N PRO A 83 -0.42 -2.96 -4.73
CA PRO A 83 -0.27 -3.83 -5.88
C PRO A 83 1.17 -4.32 -6.06
N SER A 84 1.35 -5.61 -6.31
CA SER A 84 2.68 -6.13 -6.67
C SER A 84 3.08 -5.61 -8.05
N LEU A 85 4.22 -4.94 -8.18
CA LEU A 85 4.70 -4.44 -9.47
C LEU A 85 4.82 -5.55 -10.53
N ASN A 86 5.22 -6.75 -10.12
CA ASN A 86 5.35 -7.88 -11.05
C ASN A 86 4.01 -8.42 -11.58
N ALA A 87 2.91 -8.04 -10.95
CA ALA A 87 1.55 -8.42 -11.37
C ALA A 87 0.90 -7.33 -12.25
N LEU A 88 1.57 -6.18 -12.43
CA LEU A 88 1.10 -5.08 -13.25
C LEU A 88 1.36 -5.33 -14.73
N SER A 89 0.56 -4.71 -15.62
CA SER A 89 0.89 -4.60 -17.04
C SER A 89 2.18 -3.80 -17.24
N GLU A 90 2.86 -3.97 -18.36
CA GLU A 90 4.06 -3.17 -18.68
C GLU A 90 3.75 -1.68 -18.70
N PHE A 91 2.56 -1.30 -19.15
CA PHE A 91 2.09 0.08 -19.12
C PHE A 91 1.95 0.61 -17.69
N ASP A 92 1.28 -0.13 -16.80
CA ASP A 92 1.11 0.28 -15.41
C ASP A 92 2.46 0.32 -14.66
N GLN A 93 3.38 -0.61 -14.94
CA GLN A 93 4.73 -0.57 -14.39
C GLN A 93 5.49 0.69 -14.81
N ALA A 94 5.44 1.04 -16.09
CA ALA A 94 6.06 2.26 -16.61
C ALA A 94 5.42 3.51 -16.00
N LEU A 95 4.10 3.50 -15.81
CA LEU A 95 3.35 4.60 -15.20
C LEU A 95 3.74 4.79 -13.72
N VAL A 96 3.85 3.71 -12.96
CA VAL A 96 4.31 3.74 -11.55
C VAL A 96 5.75 4.21 -11.48
N ASP A 97 6.62 3.71 -12.37
CA ASP A 97 8.02 4.11 -12.41
C ASP A 97 8.18 5.60 -12.65
N ALA A 98 7.48 6.13 -13.64
CA ALA A 98 7.48 7.56 -13.92
C ALA A 98 6.87 8.40 -12.78
N ALA A 99 5.83 7.90 -12.10
CA ALA A 99 5.11 8.63 -11.06
C ALA A 99 5.84 8.67 -9.72
N VAL A 100 6.39 7.54 -9.27
CA VAL A 100 6.94 7.38 -7.91
C VAL A 100 8.27 6.61 -7.87
N GLY A 101 8.71 6.01 -8.97
CA GLY A 101 9.93 5.21 -9.09
C GLY A 101 9.74 3.78 -8.57
N ASN A 102 9.97 2.80 -9.44
CA ASN A 102 9.85 1.38 -9.11
C ASN A 102 10.81 0.93 -8.00
N ASP A 103 12.01 1.48 -7.96
CA ASP A 103 13.01 1.13 -6.94
C ASP A 103 12.59 1.62 -5.55
N ASN A 104 12.11 2.86 -5.45
CA ASN A 104 11.58 3.39 -4.20
C ASN A 104 10.35 2.61 -3.73
N TYR A 105 9.48 2.22 -4.67
CA TYR A 105 8.31 1.39 -4.39
C TYR A 105 8.69 0.06 -3.74
N ARG A 106 9.65 -0.68 -4.34
CA ARG A 106 10.13 -1.96 -3.81
C ARG A 106 10.87 -1.79 -2.49
N LYS A 107 11.75 -0.80 -2.42
CA LYS A 107 12.54 -0.49 -1.21
C LYS A 107 11.62 -0.22 -0.02
N SER A 108 10.63 0.65 -0.19
CA SER A 108 9.75 1.07 0.90
C SER A 108 8.88 -0.08 1.40
N LEU A 109 8.26 -0.85 0.51
CA LEU A 109 7.48 -2.03 0.93
C LEU A 109 8.36 -3.09 1.58
N GLY A 110 9.57 -3.31 1.08
CA GLY A 110 10.55 -4.24 1.67
C GLY A 110 10.98 -3.82 3.09
N ALA A 111 11.23 -2.52 3.30
CA ALA A 111 11.58 -1.99 4.61
C ALA A 111 10.43 -2.11 5.62
N ILE A 112 9.20 -1.87 5.18
CA ILE A 112 8.01 -2.03 6.01
C ILE A 112 7.79 -3.50 6.39
N GLN A 113 7.95 -4.43 5.45
CA GLN A 113 7.90 -5.86 5.73
C GLN A 113 8.97 -6.28 6.74
N TRP A 114 10.21 -5.84 6.53
CA TRP A 114 11.30 -6.07 7.48
C TRP A 114 10.97 -5.54 8.87
N GLY A 115 10.40 -4.33 8.97
CA GLY A 115 9.98 -3.74 10.24
C GLY A 115 8.95 -4.62 10.98
N ALA A 116 7.95 -5.13 10.27
CA ALA A 116 6.96 -6.07 10.82
C ALA A 116 7.61 -7.36 11.35
N GLU A 117 8.53 -7.94 10.59
CA GLU A 117 9.28 -9.15 10.99
C GLU A 117 10.14 -8.91 12.23
N ARG A 118 10.81 -7.75 12.31
CA ARG A 118 11.61 -7.37 13.48
C ARG A 118 10.76 -7.17 14.72
N VAL A 119 9.59 -6.53 14.60
CA VAL A 119 8.66 -6.36 15.73
C VAL A 119 8.17 -7.72 16.24
N ARG A 120 7.80 -8.64 15.36
CA ARG A 120 7.42 -10.02 15.73
C ARG A 120 8.55 -10.76 16.46
N SER A 121 9.78 -10.65 15.95
CA SER A 121 10.96 -11.27 16.57
C SER A 121 11.20 -10.73 17.99
N ILE A 122 11.17 -9.39 18.16
CA ILE A 122 11.34 -8.73 19.46
C ILE A 122 10.28 -9.18 20.45
N ALA A 123 9.03 -9.31 20.01
CA ALA A 123 7.92 -9.77 20.85
C ALA A 123 8.14 -11.22 21.34
N GLY A 124 8.55 -12.10 20.43
CA GLY A 124 8.86 -13.51 20.76
C GLY A 124 10.05 -13.64 21.73
N ASP A 125 11.12 -12.88 21.50
CA ASP A 125 12.28 -12.85 22.41
C ASP A 125 11.90 -12.34 23.81
N THR A 126 11.10 -11.27 23.84
CA THR A 126 10.65 -10.68 25.11
C THR A 126 9.75 -11.65 25.87
N GLN A 127 8.86 -12.36 25.18
CA GLN A 127 8.04 -13.40 25.78
C GLN A 127 8.90 -14.49 26.43
N ARG A 128 9.90 -15.02 25.72
CA ARG A 128 10.84 -16.01 26.24
C ARG A 128 11.62 -15.47 27.44
N LYS A 129 12.00 -14.20 27.42
CA LYS A 129 12.67 -13.53 28.54
C LYS A 129 11.75 -13.44 29.76
N ILE A 130 10.51 -12.97 29.61
CA ILE A 130 9.52 -12.83 30.70
C ILE A 130 9.25 -14.20 31.37
N LEU A 131 9.21 -15.29 30.59
CA LEU A 131 9.00 -16.63 31.15
C LEU A 131 10.15 -17.12 32.06
N ARG A 132 11.36 -16.60 31.86
CA ARG A 132 12.57 -16.98 32.64
C ARG A 132 12.79 -16.08 33.85
N LEU A 133 12.26 -14.86 33.85
CA LEU A 133 12.40 -13.93 34.95
C LEU A 133 11.57 -14.40 36.18
N ARG A 134 12.04 -14.03 37.39
CA ARG A 134 11.43 -14.45 38.65
C ARG A 134 11.04 -13.28 39.54
N ASP A 135 11.12 -12.06 39.06
CA ASP A 135 10.79 -10.85 39.81
C ASP A 135 9.88 -9.93 38.98
N ILE A 136 9.05 -9.15 39.70
CA ILE A 136 8.05 -8.25 39.08
C ILE A 136 8.74 -7.09 38.36
N ASP A 137 9.81 -6.55 38.89
CA ASP A 137 10.53 -5.41 38.31
C ASP A 137 11.16 -5.82 36.98
N GLY A 138 11.69 -7.03 36.89
CA GLY A 138 12.20 -7.61 35.65
C GLY A 138 11.13 -7.72 34.54
N PHE A 139 9.89 -8.05 34.89
CA PHE A 139 8.79 -8.07 33.92
C PHE A 139 8.49 -6.67 33.37
N HIS A 140 8.42 -5.66 34.24
CA HIS A 140 8.21 -4.27 33.84
C HIS A 140 9.37 -3.75 32.98
N GLN A 141 10.61 -4.08 33.35
CA GLN A 141 11.79 -3.70 32.57
C GLN A 141 11.81 -4.37 31.18
N ALA A 142 11.45 -5.66 31.10
CA ALA A 142 11.37 -6.38 29.84
C ALA A 142 10.34 -5.74 28.90
N ARG A 143 9.15 -5.39 29.40
CA ARG A 143 8.13 -4.67 28.62
C ARG A 143 8.63 -3.29 28.16
N ARG A 144 9.22 -2.49 29.06
CA ARG A 144 9.75 -1.16 28.70
C ARG A 144 10.82 -1.26 27.61
N SER A 145 11.73 -2.22 27.74
CA SER A 145 12.76 -2.49 26.71
C SER A 145 12.15 -2.90 25.38
N ALA A 146 11.12 -3.76 25.35
CA ALA A 146 10.43 -4.14 24.13
C ALA A 146 9.77 -2.94 23.44
N TYR A 147 9.07 -2.09 24.21
CA TYR A 147 8.42 -0.88 23.68
C TYR A 147 9.43 0.10 23.10
N GLY A 148 10.55 0.35 23.77
CA GLY A 148 11.63 1.20 23.21
C GLY A 148 12.18 0.63 21.92
N ARG A 149 12.34 -0.71 21.81
CA ARG A 149 12.78 -1.35 20.57
C ARG A 149 11.73 -1.27 19.47
N PHE A 150 10.43 -1.41 19.78
CA PHE A 150 9.36 -1.20 18.80
C PHE A 150 9.39 0.23 18.25
N SER A 151 9.51 1.22 19.13
CA SER A 151 9.62 2.63 18.73
C SER A 151 10.82 2.86 17.81
N SER A 152 12.01 2.32 18.17
CA SER A 152 13.21 2.42 17.33
C SER A 152 13.04 1.79 15.96
N ILE A 153 12.35 0.64 15.84
CA ILE A 153 12.10 0.02 14.53
C ILE A 153 11.16 0.90 13.70
N ILE A 154 10.07 1.39 14.28
CA ILE A 154 9.11 2.25 13.58
C ILE A 154 9.77 3.57 13.16
N GLU A 155 10.62 4.16 14.01
CA GLU A 155 11.40 5.35 13.68
C GLU A 155 12.40 5.09 12.54
N GLN A 156 13.04 3.93 12.52
CA GLN A 156 13.98 3.55 11.46
C GLN A 156 13.31 3.43 10.10
N ILE A 157 12.06 2.97 10.02
CA ILE A 157 11.30 2.85 8.77
C ILE A 157 10.38 4.06 8.52
N SER A 158 10.49 5.12 9.33
CA SER A 158 9.66 6.33 9.18
C SER A 158 9.74 6.96 7.79
N PRO A 159 10.94 7.10 7.18
CA PRO A 159 11.04 7.67 5.84
C PRO A 159 10.26 6.86 4.79
N GLU A 160 10.25 5.55 4.92
CA GLU A 160 9.53 4.67 3.99
C GLU A 160 8.01 4.72 4.22
N ILE A 161 7.56 4.89 5.46
CA ILE A 161 6.14 5.10 5.78
C ILE A 161 5.66 6.45 5.22
N GLU A 162 6.43 7.52 5.40
CA GLU A 162 6.14 8.84 4.86
C GLU A 162 6.07 8.81 3.32
N TRP A 163 7.09 8.23 2.69
CA TRP A 163 7.12 8.04 1.24
C TRP A 163 5.88 7.26 0.76
N LEU A 164 5.48 6.22 1.48
CA LEU A 164 4.29 5.43 1.12
C LEU A 164 3.01 6.29 1.14
N GLY A 165 2.90 7.21 2.10
CA GLY A 165 1.82 8.18 2.17
C GLY A 165 1.78 9.11 0.94
N GLU A 166 2.93 9.68 0.60
CA GLU A 166 3.09 10.57 -0.57
C GLU A 166 2.83 9.83 -1.88
N ALA A 167 3.45 8.67 -2.06
CA ALA A 167 3.27 7.83 -3.24
C ALA A 167 1.80 7.42 -3.43
N ARG A 168 1.10 7.08 -2.35
CA ARG A 168 -0.34 6.82 -2.38
C ARG A 168 -1.13 8.00 -2.93
N ASP A 169 -0.84 9.20 -2.48
CA ASP A 169 -1.58 10.39 -2.90
C ASP A 169 -1.30 10.76 -4.36
N ILE A 170 -0.12 10.42 -4.87
CA ILE A 170 0.21 10.52 -6.30
C ILE A 170 -0.52 9.43 -7.09
N LEU A 171 -0.37 8.17 -6.71
CA LEU A 171 -0.93 7.03 -7.45
C LEU A 171 -2.47 7.07 -7.52
N ARG A 172 -3.15 7.55 -6.47
CA ARG A 172 -4.62 7.70 -6.48
C ARG A 172 -5.15 8.73 -7.47
N LYS A 173 -4.29 9.63 -7.93
CA LYS A 173 -4.63 10.64 -8.95
C LYS A 173 -4.38 10.13 -10.36
N LEU A 174 -3.70 8.97 -10.49
CA LEU A 174 -3.48 8.37 -11.81
C LEU A 174 -4.81 7.97 -12.43
N PRO A 175 -4.96 8.18 -13.73
CA PRO A 175 -6.16 7.77 -14.44
C PRO A 175 -6.26 6.25 -14.49
N SER A 176 -7.47 5.76 -14.45
CA SER A 176 -7.77 4.34 -14.60
C SER A 176 -7.86 3.97 -16.08
N ILE A 177 -6.72 3.68 -16.71
CA ILE A 177 -6.68 3.15 -18.08
C ILE A 177 -6.73 1.62 -17.98
N ASP A 178 -7.72 1.02 -18.62
CA ASP A 178 -7.82 -0.44 -18.72
C ASP A 178 -6.95 -0.93 -19.88
N SER A 179 -5.82 -1.56 -19.56
CA SER A 179 -4.89 -2.09 -20.56
C SER A 179 -5.45 -3.24 -21.42
N THR A 180 -6.61 -3.77 -21.05
CA THR A 180 -7.31 -4.83 -21.82
C THR A 180 -8.29 -4.28 -22.86
N GLU A 181 -8.66 -3.00 -22.75
CA GLU A 181 -9.55 -2.32 -23.69
C GLU A 181 -8.74 -1.57 -24.76
N PRO A 182 -9.23 -1.49 -26.01
CA PRO A 182 -8.58 -0.68 -27.03
C PRO A 182 -8.50 0.78 -26.60
N CYS A 183 -7.32 1.38 -26.72
CA CYS A 183 -7.10 2.78 -26.40
C CYS A 183 -6.75 3.58 -27.67
N ILE A 184 -7.48 4.65 -27.92
CA ILE A 184 -7.25 5.59 -29.01
C ILE A 184 -6.54 6.81 -28.42
N VAL A 185 -5.33 7.06 -28.87
CA VAL A 185 -4.54 8.24 -28.48
C VAL A 185 -4.80 9.36 -29.50
N VAL A 186 -5.31 10.49 -29.04
CA VAL A 186 -5.54 11.68 -29.86
C VAL A 186 -4.36 12.63 -29.69
N ALA A 187 -3.50 12.66 -30.71
CA ALA A 187 -2.28 13.48 -30.71
C ALA A 187 -2.38 14.62 -31.74
N GLY A 188 -1.71 15.74 -31.49
CA GLY A 188 -1.65 16.88 -32.41
C GLY A 188 -1.29 18.19 -31.70
N SER A 189 -1.18 19.26 -32.47
CA SER A 189 -0.82 20.61 -31.98
C SER A 189 -1.78 21.14 -30.92
N PRO A 190 -1.33 22.08 -30.07
CA PRO A 190 -2.22 22.75 -29.12
C PRO A 190 -3.40 23.45 -29.85
N ASN A 191 -4.54 23.55 -29.19
CA ASN A 191 -5.73 24.29 -29.62
C ASN A 191 -6.40 23.85 -30.95
N VAL A 192 -6.10 22.65 -31.45
CA VAL A 192 -6.75 22.10 -32.66
C VAL A 192 -8.07 21.37 -32.39
N GLY A 193 -8.58 21.40 -31.16
CA GLY A 193 -9.88 20.83 -30.80
C GLY A 193 -9.84 19.37 -30.32
N LYS A 194 -8.68 18.82 -29.93
CA LYS A 194 -8.56 17.43 -29.45
C LYS A 194 -9.49 17.11 -28.27
N SER A 195 -9.44 17.93 -27.23
CA SER A 195 -10.29 17.74 -26.04
C SER A 195 -11.78 17.91 -26.34
N ALA A 196 -12.14 18.80 -27.28
CA ALA A 196 -13.51 18.95 -27.76
C ALA A 196 -13.98 17.70 -28.51
N LEU A 197 -13.11 17.09 -29.33
CA LEU A 197 -13.39 15.83 -30.02
C LEU A 197 -13.67 14.70 -29.02
N ILE A 198 -12.81 14.54 -28.00
CA ILE A 198 -12.98 13.52 -26.97
C ILE A 198 -14.28 13.73 -26.20
N SER A 199 -14.58 14.98 -25.83
CA SER A 199 -15.83 15.32 -25.12
C SER A 199 -17.07 15.03 -25.97
N SER A 200 -17.00 15.25 -27.28
CA SER A 200 -18.14 14.99 -28.17
C SER A 200 -18.39 13.51 -28.47
N LEU A 201 -17.34 12.67 -28.41
CA LEU A 201 -17.43 11.24 -28.68
C LEU A 201 -17.63 10.42 -27.42
N SER A 202 -17.27 10.94 -26.25
CA SER A 202 -17.40 10.23 -25.00
C SER A 202 -18.86 9.97 -24.62
N SER A 203 -19.14 8.76 -24.14
CA SER A 203 -20.48 8.35 -23.66
C SER A 203 -20.85 8.97 -22.30
N GLY A 204 -19.97 9.73 -21.69
CA GLY A 204 -20.13 10.44 -20.42
C GLY A 204 -19.14 11.59 -20.32
N GLU A 205 -19.15 12.30 -19.18
CA GLU A 205 -18.14 13.34 -18.94
C GLU A 205 -16.74 12.71 -18.94
N PRO A 206 -15.78 13.24 -19.74
CA PRO A 206 -14.41 12.76 -19.72
C PRO A 206 -13.77 12.94 -18.34
N GLU A 207 -13.09 11.93 -17.86
CA GLU A 207 -12.30 12.04 -16.63
C GLU A 207 -11.07 12.93 -16.90
N VAL A 208 -10.90 13.96 -16.08
CA VAL A 208 -9.72 14.84 -16.13
C VAL A 208 -8.69 14.30 -15.19
N ALA A 209 -7.57 13.82 -15.70
CA ALA A 209 -6.50 13.24 -14.93
C ALA A 209 -5.22 14.07 -15.01
N ALA A 210 -4.55 14.23 -13.87
CA ALA A 210 -3.22 14.81 -13.78
C ALA A 210 -2.17 13.70 -13.83
N TYR A 211 -1.26 13.76 -14.80
CA TYR A 211 -0.09 12.87 -14.82
C TYR A 211 1.09 13.53 -14.10
N PRO A 212 1.85 12.79 -13.29
CA PRO A 212 2.89 13.36 -12.42
C PRO A 212 4.01 14.09 -13.17
N PHE A 213 4.20 13.80 -14.45
CA PHE A 213 5.27 14.36 -15.29
C PHE A 213 4.78 15.28 -16.41
N ILE A 214 3.49 15.61 -16.42
CA ILE A 214 2.88 16.50 -17.41
C ILE A 214 2.23 17.67 -16.69
N THR A 215 2.61 18.89 -17.04
CA THR A 215 2.03 20.13 -16.47
C THR A 215 0.60 20.41 -16.94
N LYS A 216 0.12 19.68 -17.95
CA LYS A 216 -1.22 19.83 -18.52
C LYS A 216 -2.08 18.61 -18.17
N GLN A 217 -3.37 18.83 -17.99
CA GLN A 217 -4.34 17.79 -17.72
C GLN A 217 -4.60 16.94 -18.97
N LEU A 218 -4.77 15.63 -18.79
CA LEU A 218 -5.21 14.71 -19.82
C LEU A 218 -6.71 14.45 -19.67
N HIS A 219 -7.42 14.39 -20.79
CA HIS A 219 -8.82 14.01 -20.82
C HIS A 219 -8.94 12.54 -21.23
N LEU A 220 -9.59 11.75 -20.39
CA LEU A 220 -9.93 10.36 -20.65
C LEU A 220 -11.41 10.26 -20.97
N GLY A 221 -11.73 9.91 -22.21
CA GLY A 221 -13.08 9.59 -22.66
C GLY A 221 -13.25 8.10 -22.91
N HIS A 222 -14.49 7.65 -22.97
CA HIS A 222 -14.81 6.29 -23.41
C HIS A 222 -16.10 6.28 -24.22
N PHE A 223 -16.19 5.34 -25.17
CA PHE A 223 -17.39 5.13 -25.95
C PHE A 223 -17.60 3.66 -26.28
N MET A 224 -18.82 3.30 -26.60
CA MET A 224 -19.20 1.95 -27.01
C MET A 224 -19.35 1.88 -28.52
N HIS A 225 -18.68 0.94 -29.18
CA HIS A 225 -18.92 0.62 -30.58
C HIS A 225 -19.06 -0.89 -30.75
N ARG A 226 -20.14 -1.36 -31.38
CA ARG A 226 -20.44 -2.79 -31.62
C ARG A 226 -20.26 -3.66 -30.37
N ARG A 227 -20.79 -3.20 -29.22
CA ARG A 227 -20.71 -3.86 -27.89
C ARG A 227 -19.29 -3.95 -27.29
N ARG A 228 -18.32 -3.25 -27.86
CA ARG A 228 -16.98 -3.17 -27.33
C ARG A 228 -16.72 -1.76 -26.80
N LYS A 229 -16.12 -1.67 -25.62
CA LYS A 229 -15.72 -0.40 -25.04
C LYS A 229 -14.36 0.02 -25.59
N TYR A 230 -14.24 1.29 -25.92
CA TYR A 230 -13.01 1.95 -26.37
C TYR A 230 -12.71 3.08 -25.40
N GLN A 231 -11.44 3.26 -25.12
CA GLN A 231 -10.92 4.38 -24.35
C GLN A 231 -10.28 5.38 -25.28
N MET A 232 -10.36 6.67 -24.95
CA MET A 232 -9.71 7.74 -25.69
C MET A 232 -8.88 8.57 -24.72
N VAL A 233 -7.65 8.89 -25.09
CA VAL A 233 -6.72 9.69 -24.29
C VAL A 233 -6.32 10.90 -25.12
N ASP A 234 -6.54 12.12 -24.58
CA ASP A 234 -5.98 13.35 -25.11
C ASP A 234 -4.50 13.45 -24.72
N THR A 235 -3.64 13.73 -25.66
CA THR A 235 -2.25 14.05 -25.34
C THR A 235 -2.09 15.57 -25.27
N PRO A 236 -1.24 16.08 -24.33
CA PRO A 236 -0.78 17.47 -24.43
C PRO A 236 -0.20 17.72 -25.81
N GLY A 237 -0.30 18.94 -26.31
CA GLY A 237 0.24 19.29 -27.62
C GLY A 237 1.71 18.85 -27.72
N LEU A 238 2.02 17.96 -28.68
CA LEU A 238 3.34 17.35 -28.86
C LEU A 238 4.33 18.27 -29.59
N LEU A 239 3.93 19.48 -29.92
CA LEU A 239 4.74 20.45 -30.66
C LEU A 239 4.80 21.75 -29.84
N ASP A 240 5.78 21.87 -29.00
CA ASP A 240 6.37 23.13 -28.52
C ASP A 240 7.83 23.14 -28.93
#